data_bb12ceeac24cdd7b9ec66264e6f8a47c
#
_entry.id   bb12ceeac24cdd7b9ec66264e6f8a47c
#
_cell.length_a   1.000
_cell.length_b   1.000
_cell.length_c   1.000
_cell.angle_alpha   90.00
_cell.angle_beta   90.00
_cell.angle_gamma   90.00
#
_symmetry.space_group_name_H-M   'P 1'
#
loop_
_entity.id
_entity.type
_entity.pdbx_description
1 polymer ?
#
loop_
_entity_poly.entity_id
_entity_poly.type
_entity_poly.pdbx_seq_one_letter_code
_entity_poly.pdbx_strand_id
1 'polypeptide(L)'
;MQYFEDIPIGQKQAFGSYQVTREEVLAFATKFDPQSFHLDDEAAAKTHFGRVSASGWHTCAMTMAMLVENMKGRKQAGLGSPGVDELRWLKPVFPGDTLRCETEVFEKRRSASRPEMGIFKSRAKVFNQHDEPVLSTTSIGLVAVRDQNAEITG
;
A
#
# COMPACT_ATOMS: atom_id res chain seq x y z
N MET A 1 -8.62 2.30 20.58
CA MET A 1 -8.97 1.52 19.38
C MET A 1 -9.79 2.40 18.44
N GLN A 2 -9.41 2.49 17.18
CA GLN A 2 -10.12 3.27 16.17
C GLN A 2 -11.15 2.37 15.46
N TYR A 3 -12.40 2.79 15.49
CA TYR A 3 -13.53 2.12 14.86
C TYR A 3 -13.98 2.89 13.61
N PHE A 4 -14.96 2.35 12.90
CA PHE A 4 -15.52 2.97 11.71
C PHE A 4 -15.90 4.45 11.91
N GLU A 5 -16.56 4.75 13.04
CA GLU A 5 -17.01 6.11 13.36
C GLU A 5 -15.86 7.10 13.50
N ASP A 6 -14.69 6.62 13.90
CA ASP A 6 -13.50 7.44 14.17
C ASP A 6 -12.68 7.75 12.91
N ILE A 7 -13.00 7.15 11.77
CA ILE A 7 -12.27 7.35 10.53
C ILE A 7 -12.80 8.62 9.83
N PRO A 8 -12.02 9.71 9.79
CA PRO A 8 -12.46 10.92 9.12
C PRO A 8 -12.24 10.84 7.61
N ILE A 9 -13.23 11.25 6.82
CA ILE A 9 -13.08 11.45 5.38
C ILE A 9 -12.19 12.66 5.14
N GLY A 10 -11.28 12.55 4.15
CA GLY A 10 -10.31 13.60 3.82
C GLY A 10 -9.06 13.57 4.67
N GLN A 11 -8.91 12.60 5.57
CA GLN A 11 -7.69 12.43 6.34
C GLN A 11 -6.51 12.10 5.42
N LYS A 12 -5.54 13.00 5.39
CA LYS A 12 -4.28 12.83 4.65
C LYS A 12 -3.17 12.49 5.62
N GLN A 13 -2.32 11.55 5.21
CA GLN A 13 -1.13 11.16 5.96
C GLN A 13 0.06 11.04 5.00
N ALA A 14 1.24 11.42 5.47
CA ALA A 14 2.50 11.22 4.78
C ALA A 14 3.47 10.55 5.75
N PHE A 15 4.06 9.44 5.36
CA PHE A 15 4.87 8.60 6.23
C PHE A 15 5.78 7.69 5.45
N GLY A 16 6.67 7.04 6.15
CA GLY A 16 7.55 6.01 5.64
C GLY A 16 8.89 6.53 5.13
N SER A 17 9.88 5.69 5.28
CA SER A 17 11.22 5.85 4.71
C SER A 17 11.78 4.44 4.55
N TYR A 18 11.43 3.81 3.43
CA TYR A 18 11.82 2.43 3.16
C TYR A 18 13.05 2.41 2.25
N GLN A 19 14.15 1.92 2.76
CA GLN A 19 15.39 1.76 1.99
C GLN A 19 15.33 0.49 1.15
N VAL A 20 15.34 0.64 -0.17
CA VAL A 20 15.33 -0.50 -1.09
C VAL A 20 16.76 -1.03 -1.24
N THR A 21 17.00 -2.27 -0.83
CA THR A 21 18.31 -2.90 -0.94
C THR A 21 18.35 -3.90 -2.09
N ARG A 22 19.51 -4.04 -2.72
CA ARG A 22 19.73 -5.04 -3.77
C ARG A 22 19.48 -6.45 -3.26
N GLU A 23 19.96 -6.75 -2.05
CA GLU A 23 19.79 -8.06 -1.43
C GLU A 23 18.32 -8.45 -1.33
N GLU A 24 17.48 -7.53 -0.86
CA GLU A 24 16.05 -7.76 -0.70
C GLU A 24 15.33 -7.89 -2.06
N VAL A 25 15.69 -7.03 -3.02
CA VAL A 25 15.16 -7.10 -4.40
C VAL A 25 15.41 -8.45 -5.04
N LEU A 26 16.63 -8.95 -4.95
CA LEU A 26 17.01 -10.27 -5.50
C LEU A 26 16.35 -11.42 -4.75
N ALA A 27 16.28 -11.37 -3.42
CA ALA A 27 15.65 -12.39 -2.59
C ALA A 27 14.16 -12.53 -2.90
N PHE A 28 13.44 -11.40 -2.99
CA PHE A 28 12.01 -11.40 -3.33
C PHE A 28 11.78 -11.95 -4.74
N ALA A 29 12.54 -11.47 -5.73
CA ALA A 29 12.38 -11.89 -7.11
C ALA A 29 12.70 -13.38 -7.29
N THR A 30 13.76 -13.88 -6.66
CA THR A 30 14.13 -15.30 -6.71
C THR A 30 12.98 -16.19 -6.24
N LYS A 31 12.25 -15.75 -5.21
CA LYS A 31 11.18 -16.54 -4.60
C LYS A 31 9.84 -16.38 -5.30
N PHE A 32 9.48 -15.16 -5.73
CA PHE A 32 8.12 -14.83 -6.14
C PHE A 32 7.98 -14.32 -7.57
N ASP A 33 9.05 -13.80 -8.19
CA ASP A 33 9.01 -13.23 -9.54
C ASP A 33 10.38 -13.41 -10.23
N PRO A 34 10.76 -14.65 -10.53
CA PRO A 34 12.10 -14.96 -11.03
C PRO A 34 12.29 -14.64 -12.51
N GLN A 35 11.87 -13.47 -12.95
CA GLN A 35 12.15 -12.97 -14.28
C GLN A 35 13.58 -12.41 -14.34
N SER A 36 14.26 -12.63 -15.47
CA SER A 36 15.70 -12.33 -15.59
C SER A 36 16.05 -10.87 -15.30
N PHE A 37 15.19 -9.92 -15.69
CA PHE A 37 15.42 -8.48 -15.46
C PHE A 37 15.22 -8.03 -14.00
N HIS A 38 14.72 -8.90 -13.13
CA HIS A 38 14.69 -8.70 -11.69
C HIS A 38 15.82 -9.41 -10.96
N LEU A 39 16.64 -10.19 -11.67
CA LEU A 39 17.67 -11.04 -11.08
C LEU A 39 19.08 -10.72 -11.56
N ASP A 40 19.25 -10.14 -12.75
CA ASP A 40 20.52 -9.95 -13.42
C ASP A 40 20.60 -8.60 -14.13
N ASP A 41 21.63 -7.81 -13.84
CA ASP A 41 21.84 -6.50 -14.43
C ASP A 41 22.09 -6.55 -15.93
N GLU A 42 22.79 -7.58 -16.43
CA GLU A 42 23.05 -7.73 -17.85
C GLU A 42 21.75 -8.00 -18.63
N ALA A 43 20.88 -8.86 -18.09
CA ALA A 43 19.56 -9.11 -18.66
C ALA A 43 18.67 -7.85 -18.59
N ALA A 44 18.69 -7.14 -17.47
CA ALA A 44 17.93 -5.91 -17.27
C ALA A 44 18.39 -4.78 -18.21
N ALA A 45 19.69 -4.69 -18.50
CA ALA A 45 20.26 -3.70 -19.42
C ALA A 45 19.71 -3.83 -20.85
N LYS A 46 19.22 -5.01 -21.23
CA LYS A 46 18.59 -5.26 -22.53
C LYS A 46 17.11 -4.88 -22.58
N THR A 47 16.54 -4.42 -21.47
CA THR A 47 15.15 -4.00 -21.35
C THR A 47 15.06 -2.49 -21.13
N HIS A 48 13.84 -1.96 -21.17
CA HIS A 48 13.58 -0.55 -20.87
C HIS A 48 13.92 -0.16 -19.43
N PHE A 49 14.08 -1.13 -18.51
CA PHE A 49 14.50 -0.86 -17.13
C PHE A 49 15.97 -0.41 -17.03
N GLY A 50 16.84 -0.91 -17.93
CA GLY A 50 18.27 -0.55 -18.00
C GLY A 50 19.14 -1.17 -16.90
N ARG A 51 18.58 -1.57 -15.78
CA ARG A 51 19.23 -2.22 -14.64
C ARG A 51 18.21 -3.01 -13.83
N VAL A 52 18.67 -3.85 -12.91
CA VAL A 52 17.78 -4.62 -12.03
C VAL A 52 16.83 -3.69 -11.29
N SER A 53 15.55 -3.96 -11.43
CA SER A 53 14.47 -3.28 -10.72
C SER A 53 13.74 -4.25 -9.81
N ALA A 54 13.13 -3.72 -8.75
CA ALA A 54 12.26 -4.51 -7.88
C ALA A 54 11.03 -4.99 -8.67
N SER A 55 10.58 -6.21 -8.41
CA SER A 55 9.27 -6.65 -8.86
C SER A 55 8.20 -5.67 -8.39
N GLY A 56 7.20 -5.39 -9.23
CA GLY A 56 6.07 -4.57 -8.82
C GLY A 56 5.37 -5.12 -7.57
N TRP A 57 5.28 -6.44 -7.44
CA TRP A 57 4.72 -7.08 -6.24
C TRP A 57 5.59 -6.86 -5.01
N HIS A 58 6.90 -6.73 -5.18
CA HIS A 58 7.80 -6.34 -4.09
C HIS A 58 7.53 -4.89 -3.65
N THR A 59 7.31 -3.99 -4.60
CA THR A 59 6.91 -2.60 -4.29
C THR A 59 5.61 -2.57 -3.51
N CYS A 60 4.64 -3.41 -3.86
CA CYS A 60 3.42 -3.58 -3.06
C CYS A 60 3.71 -4.06 -1.63
N ALA A 61 4.61 -5.02 -1.48
CA ALA A 61 4.99 -5.55 -0.16
C ALA A 61 5.71 -4.49 0.69
N MET A 62 6.62 -3.72 0.10
CA MET A 62 7.29 -2.59 0.77
C MET A 62 6.29 -1.50 1.18
N THR A 63 5.30 -1.23 0.34
CA THR A 63 4.19 -0.30 0.65
C THR A 63 3.41 -0.79 1.86
N MET A 64 3.07 -2.07 1.90
CA MET A 64 2.36 -2.66 3.03
C MET A 64 3.18 -2.55 4.33
N ALA A 65 4.49 -2.77 4.25
CA ALA A 65 5.37 -2.61 5.41
C ALA A 65 5.32 -1.18 5.98
N MET A 66 5.33 -0.17 5.11
CA MET A 66 5.21 1.24 5.53
C MET A 66 3.83 1.54 6.12
N LEU A 67 2.76 1.01 5.53
CA LEU A 67 1.39 1.17 6.04
C LEU A 67 1.24 0.57 7.44
N VAL A 68 1.73 -0.64 7.64
CA VAL A 68 1.66 -1.33 8.94
C VAL A 68 2.51 -0.60 9.99
N GLU A 69 3.70 -0.15 9.62
CA GLU A 69 4.55 0.63 10.53
C GLU A 69 3.86 1.93 10.98
N ASN A 70 3.19 2.62 10.05
CA ASN A 70 2.44 3.84 10.36
C ASN A 70 1.25 3.58 11.30
N MET A 71 0.74 2.37 11.33
CA MET A 71 -0.35 1.98 12.23
C MET A 71 0.12 1.56 13.62
N LYS A 72 1.42 1.35 13.82
CA LYS A 72 1.96 1.03 15.16
C LYS A 72 1.63 2.15 16.15
N GLY A 73 1.08 1.75 17.29
CA GLY A 73 0.62 2.70 18.31
C GLY A 73 -0.80 3.23 18.09
N ARG A 74 -1.40 2.99 16.93
CA ARG A 74 -2.81 3.26 16.66
C ARG A 74 -3.54 1.95 16.42
N LYS A 75 -4.15 1.42 17.45
CA LYS A 75 -4.91 0.18 17.30
C LYS A 75 -6.20 0.46 16.53
N GLN A 76 -6.31 -0.09 15.34
CA GLN A 76 -7.53 -0.05 14.55
C GLN A 76 -8.29 -1.37 14.74
N ALA A 77 -9.61 -1.28 14.83
CA ALA A 77 -10.49 -2.46 14.86
C ALA A 77 -10.66 -3.07 13.46
N GLY A 78 -9.51 -3.33 12.80
CA GLY A 78 -9.45 -3.80 11.43
C GLY A 78 -9.92 -5.24 11.30
N LEU A 79 -10.67 -5.49 10.22
CA LEU A 79 -11.22 -6.80 9.86
C LEU A 79 -10.63 -7.36 8.56
N GLY A 80 -9.57 -6.73 8.05
CA GLY A 80 -8.92 -7.12 6.81
C GLY A 80 -9.32 -6.27 5.62
N SER A 81 -9.03 -6.77 4.43
CA SER A 81 -9.31 -6.09 3.17
C SER A 81 -9.79 -7.10 2.13
N PRO A 82 -10.86 -6.83 1.37
CA PRO A 82 -11.28 -7.70 0.27
C PRO A 82 -10.43 -7.54 -0.98
N GLY A 83 -9.60 -6.49 -1.05
CA GLY A 83 -8.76 -6.24 -2.22
C GLY A 83 -8.34 -4.79 -2.38
N VAL A 84 -7.74 -4.53 -3.52
CA VAL A 84 -7.33 -3.20 -3.95
C VAL A 84 -7.84 -2.94 -5.36
N ASP A 85 -8.15 -1.68 -5.66
CA ASP A 85 -8.57 -1.25 -6.99
C ASP A 85 -7.49 -0.36 -7.61
N GLU A 86 -7.45 -0.33 -8.93
CA GLU A 86 -6.62 0.59 -9.71
C GLU A 86 -5.14 0.57 -9.28
N LEU A 87 -4.61 -0.62 -9.04
CA LEU A 87 -3.18 -0.77 -8.77
C LEU A 87 -2.38 -0.46 -10.03
N ARG A 88 -1.48 0.52 -9.93
CA ARG A 88 -0.60 0.94 -11.04
C ARG A 88 0.83 1.05 -10.57
N TRP A 89 1.75 0.44 -11.30
CA TRP A 89 3.17 0.66 -11.19
C TRP A 89 3.56 1.76 -12.19
N LEU A 90 3.84 2.95 -11.67
CA LEU A 90 4.02 4.16 -12.49
C LEU A 90 5.45 4.32 -12.98
N LYS A 91 6.41 3.90 -12.16
CA LYS A 91 7.84 3.91 -12.47
C LYS A 91 8.55 2.73 -11.82
N PRO A 92 9.66 2.25 -12.41
CA PRO A 92 10.47 1.21 -11.78
C PRO A 92 11.03 1.68 -10.44
N VAL A 93 11.16 0.74 -9.51
CA VAL A 93 11.85 0.91 -8.22
C VAL A 93 13.17 0.18 -8.30
N PHE A 94 14.25 0.87 -7.95
CA PHE A 94 15.61 0.34 -8.05
C PHE A 94 16.25 0.17 -6.68
N PRO A 95 17.20 -0.78 -6.54
CA PRO A 95 18.08 -0.81 -5.38
C PRO A 95 18.74 0.56 -5.16
N GLY A 96 18.74 1.03 -3.92
CA GLY A 96 19.22 2.37 -3.55
C GLY A 96 18.12 3.43 -3.43
N ASP A 97 16.92 3.16 -3.95
CA ASP A 97 15.79 4.07 -3.76
C ASP A 97 15.35 4.10 -2.30
N THR A 98 14.81 5.25 -1.91
CA THR A 98 14.14 5.42 -0.61
C THR A 98 12.68 5.77 -0.89
N LEU A 99 11.78 4.94 -0.41
CA LEU A 99 10.35 5.08 -0.66
C LEU A 99 9.64 5.75 0.53
N ARG A 100 8.66 6.58 0.22
CA ARG A 100 7.71 7.16 1.16
C ARG A 100 6.28 6.98 0.65
N CYS A 101 5.33 7.07 1.54
CA CYS A 101 3.92 6.85 1.21
C CYS A 101 3.05 8.04 1.63
N GLU A 102 2.07 8.37 0.81
CA GLU A 102 1.00 9.31 1.13
C GLU A 102 -0.35 8.61 0.96
N THR A 103 -1.25 8.83 1.92
CA THR A 103 -2.59 8.24 1.88
C THR A 103 -3.67 9.29 2.14
N GLU A 104 -4.86 9.06 1.59
CA GLU A 104 -6.05 9.88 1.81
C GLU A 104 -7.28 8.98 1.85
N VAL A 105 -8.04 9.04 2.95
CA VAL A 105 -9.35 8.39 3.04
C VAL A 105 -10.36 9.30 2.33
N PHE A 106 -11.05 8.78 1.32
CA PHE A 106 -11.96 9.58 0.51
C PHE A 106 -13.41 9.08 0.54
N GLU A 107 -13.65 7.87 1.03
CA GLU A 107 -14.98 7.29 1.10
C GLU A 107 -15.08 6.36 2.31
N LYS A 108 -16.23 6.38 2.97
CA LYS A 108 -16.58 5.35 3.95
C LYS A 108 -18.07 5.10 3.94
N ARG A 109 -18.46 3.87 4.19
CA ARG A 109 -19.85 3.47 4.33
C ARG A 109 -20.00 2.29 5.28
N ARG A 110 -21.13 2.21 5.94
CA ARG A 110 -21.49 1.04 6.73
C ARG A 110 -22.00 -0.07 5.82
N SER A 111 -21.64 -1.31 6.09
CA SER A 111 -22.15 -2.45 5.34
C SER A 111 -23.65 -2.62 5.56
N ALA A 112 -24.42 -2.74 4.48
CA ALA A 112 -25.87 -2.98 4.56
C ALA A 112 -26.18 -4.42 4.99
N SER A 113 -25.35 -5.38 4.59
CA SER A 113 -25.55 -6.80 4.90
C SER A 113 -24.91 -7.22 6.23
N ARG A 114 -23.93 -6.46 6.72
CA ARG A 114 -23.18 -6.71 7.97
C ARG A 114 -23.10 -5.44 8.80
N PRO A 115 -24.11 -5.13 9.61
CA PRO A 115 -24.15 -3.87 10.36
C PRO A 115 -22.98 -3.64 11.32
N GLU A 116 -22.31 -4.73 11.75
CA GLU A 116 -21.12 -4.71 12.59
C GLU A 116 -19.86 -4.24 11.84
N MET A 117 -19.94 -4.07 10.52
CA MET A 117 -18.81 -3.79 9.65
C MET A 117 -18.96 -2.48 8.91
N GLY A 118 -17.91 -1.70 8.92
CA GLY A 118 -17.73 -0.52 8.06
C GLY A 118 -16.72 -0.79 6.96
N ILE A 119 -16.86 -0.10 5.86
CA ILE A 119 -15.97 -0.16 4.70
C ILE A 119 -15.45 1.25 4.44
N PHE A 120 -14.14 1.40 4.26
CA PHE A 120 -13.55 2.67 3.84
C PHE A 120 -12.60 2.46 2.67
N LYS A 121 -12.48 3.49 1.85
CA LYS A 121 -11.54 3.51 0.72
C LYS A 121 -10.50 4.60 0.93
N SER A 122 -9.26 4.24 0.64
CA SER A 122 -8.12 5.12 0.77
C SER A 122 -7.28 5.08 -0.50
N ARG A 123 -6.91 6.24 -1.01
CA ARG A 123 -5.89 6.35 -2.05
C ARG A 123 -4.52 6.32 -1.41
N ALA A 124 -3.62 5.52 -1.99
CA ALA A 124 -2.23 5.48 -1.59
C ALA A 124 -1.34 5.79 -2.79
N LYS A 125 -0.31 6.62 -2.58
CA LYS A 125 0.76 6.87 -3.54
C LYS A 125 2.10 6.66 -2.87
N VAL A 126 2.99 5.99 -3.57
CA VAL A 126 4.36 5.78 -3.13
C VAL A 126 5.29 6.56 -4.04
N PHE A 127 6.25 7.24 -3.42
CA PHE A 127 7.22 8.11 -4.09
C PHE A 127 8.63 7.63 -3.78
N ASN A 128 9.55 7.85 -4.73
CA ASN A 128 10.97 7.65 -4.49
C ASN A 128 11.61 8.94 -3.89
N GLN A 129 12.92 8.95 -3.71
CA GLN A 129 13.69 10.08 -3.15
C GLN A 129 13.67 11.33 -4.02
N HIS A 130 13.27 11.21 -5.29
CA HIS A 130 13.13 12.32 -6.22
C HIS A 130 11.70 12.87 -6.30
N ASP A 131 10.84 12.47 -5.37
CA ASP A 131 9.41 12.79 -5.35
C ASP A 131 8.65 12.32 -6.60
N GLU A 132 9.16 11.28 -7.26
CA GLU A 132 8.50 10.67 -8.40
C GLU A 132 7.53 9.58 -7.91
N PRO A 133 6.26 9.59 -8.35
CA PRO A 133 5.33 8.53 -8.01
C PRO A 133 5.73 7.22 -8.70
N VAL A 134 5.89 6.17 -7.91
CA VAL A 134 6.27 4.83 -8.39
C VAL A 134 5.12 3.84 -8.35
N LEU A 135 4.15 4.07 -7.46
CA LEU A 135 2.97 3.23 -7.30
C LEU A 135 1.77 4.07 -6.88
N SER A 136 0.60 3.73 -7.40
CA SER A 136 -0.67 4.24 -6.90
C SER A 136 -1.68 3.10 -6.78
N THR A 137 -2.57 3.19 -5.79
CA THR A 137 -3.63 2.20 -5.59
C THR A 137 -4.77 2.79 -4.76
N THR A 138 -5.95 2.22 -4.90
CA THR A 138 -7.07 2.42 -4.01
C THR A 138 -7.23 1.17 -3.15
N SER A 139 -7.00 1.30 -1.85
CA SER A 139 -7.20 0.20 -0.90
C SER A 139 -8.60 0.26 -0.30
N ILE A 140 -9.14 -0.93 -0.05
CA ILE A 140 -10.45 -1.10 0.59
C ILE A 140 -10.17 -1.72 1.96
N GLY A 141 -10.57 -1.02 3.01
CA GLY A 141 -10.41 -1.49 4.40
C GLY A 141 -11.75 -1.89 5.01
N LEU A 142 -11.72 -2.96 5.76
CA LEU A 142 -12.86 -3.38 6.59
C LEU A 142 -12.52 -3.08 8.04
N VAL A 143 -13.47 -2.49 8.76
CA VAL A 143 -13.27 -2.06 10.15
C VAL A 143 -14.54 -2.31 10.96
N ALA A 144 -14.39 -2.65 12.23
CA ALA A 144 -15.54 -2.85 13.09
C ALA A 144 -16.26 -1.53 13.39
N VAL A 145 -17.58 -1.62 13.49
CA VAL A 145 -18.45 -0.55 13.96
C VAL A 145 -18.52 -0.64 15.48
N ARG A 146 -18.39 0.50 16.15
CA ARG A 146 -18.44 0.56 17.62
C ARG A 146 -19.85 0.32 18.15
N ASP A 147 -20.83 0.98 17.56
CA ASP A 147 -22.23 0.86 17.92
C ASP A 147 -23.04 0.25 16.77
N GLN A 148 -23.31 -1.05 16.91
CA GLN A 148 -24.06 -1.80 15.90
C GLN A 148 -25.53 -1.41 15.84
N ASN A 149 -26.06 -0.75 16.88
CA ASN A 149 -27.45 -0.34 16.99
C ASN A 149 -27.69 1.11 16.53
N ALA A 150 -26.63 1.87 16.25
CA ALA A 150 -26.77 3.22 15.70
C ALA A 150 -27.44 3.15 14.32
N GLU A 151 -28.38 4.06 14.06
CA GLU A 151 -29.01 4.17 12.74
C GLU A 151 -27.96 4.38 11.64
N ILE A 152 -28.19 3.72 10.50
CA ILE A 152 -27.37 3.91 9.31
C ILE A 152 -27.71 5.30 8.75
N THR A 153 -27.05 6.33 9.24
CA THR A 153 -27.07 7.64 8.60
C THR A 153 -26.12 7.59 7.40
N GLY A 154 -26.70 7.66 6.21
CA GLY A 154 -26.08 7.48 4.92
C GLY A 154 -24.98 8.46 4.57
#